data_ee61efaf7f1e2e633dec9e715a7511e1
#
_entry.id   ee61efaf7f1e2e633dec9e715a7511e1
#
_cell.length_a   1.000
_cell.length_b   1.000
_cell.length_c   1.000
_cell.angle_alpha   90.00
_cell.angle_beta   90.00
_cell.angle_gamma   90.00
#
_symmetry.space_group_name_H-M   'P 1'
#
loop_
_entity.id
_entity.type
_entity.pdbx_description
1 polymer ?
#
loop_
_entity_poly.entity_id
_entity_poly.type
_entity_poly.pdbx_seq_one_letter_code
_entity_poly.pdbx_strand_id
1 'polypeptide(L)'
;MKTIKLPRLLQPYYCSDLIRIGKDYDGGYLVNKSDILKSECLLSFGINDDWSFEEQFLNINNCPLYGYDNSVDDEMLKSKGIYESHKQFFTGTKQHIRKNIGKKNTDVETTFVDVVKEKGQNIFLKCDIEGSEYDILNDIIIHTKQFSGIVIEFHDIQDNFKLNEMANFVSKLDQKLVHVHINNYSYLQISEQEYIPSVIELSFTSSENLKLKKHITFPNSLDMPNCREREEFTIVF
;
A
#
# COMPACT_ATOMS: atom_id res chain seq x y z
N MET A 1 5.67 -20.89 13.94
CA MET A 1 5.29 -19.91 12.89
C MET A 1 4.06 -20.45 12.17
N LYS A 2 3.01 -19.67 12.06
CA LYS A 2 1.75 -20.07 11.41
C LYS A 2 1.95 -20.00 9.90
N THR A 3 1.40 -20.98 9.16
CA THR A 3 1.53 -21.02 7.71
C THR A 3 0.21 -20.68 7.05
N ILE A 4 0.25 -19.75 6.09
CA ILE A 4 -0.89 -19.39 5.26
C ILE A 4 -0.61 -19.82 3.83
N LYS A 5 -1.60 -20.47 3.21
CA LYS A 5 -1.55 -20.82 1.80
C LYS A 5 -2.31 -19.76 0.99
N LEU A 6 -1.57 -19.07 0.13
CA LEU A 6 -2.15 -18.11 -0.81
C LEU A 6 -2.31 -18.74 -2.21
N PRO A 7 -3.27 -18.23 -3.01
CA PRO A 7 -3.36 -18.62 -4.42
C PRO A 7 -2.07 -18.31 -5.19
N ARG A 8 -1.69 -19.17 -6.12
CA ARG A 8 -0.49 -18.97 -6.98
C ARG A 8 -0.50 -17.66 -7.74
N LEU A 9 -1.66 -17.08 -7.98
CA LEU A 9 -1.80 -15.74 -8.58
C LEU A 9 -1.08 -14.66 -7.76
N LEU A 10 -1.02 -14.82 -6.44
CA LEU A 10 -0.33 -13.91 -5.53
C LEU A 10 1.15 -14.24 -5.32
N GLN A 11 1.70 -15.19 -6.09
CA GLN A 11 3.14 -15.48 -6.03
C GLN A 11 3.92 -14.34 -6.69
N PRO A 12 4.75 -13.59 -5.95
CA PRO A 12 5.44 -12.44 -6.50
C PRO A 12 6.62 -12.83 -7.38
N TYR A 13 6.95 -11.93 -8.30
CA TYR A 13 8.19 -11.97 -9.05
C TYR A 13 9.36 -11.56 -8.15
N TYR A 14 10.52 -12.12 -8.41
CA TYR A 14 11.74 -11.71 -7.72
C TYR A 14 12.16 -10.30 -8.15
N CYS A 15 12.30 -9.43 -7.19
CA CYS A 15 12.83 -8.08 -7.33
C CYS A 15 14.06 -7.95 -6.42
N SER A 16 15.23 -7.66 -7.01
CA SER A 16 16.48 -7.50 -6.24
C SER A 16 16.63 -6.11 -5.63
N ASP A 17 15.77 -5.17 -6.00
CA ASP A 17 15.85 -3.76 -5.62
C ASP A 17 14.74 -3.38 -4.61
N LEU A 18 14.20 -4.38 -3.90
CA LEU A 18 13.25 -4.14 -2.82
C LEU A 18 13.94 -3.45 -1.65
N ILE A 19 13.29 -2.42 -1.15
CA ILE A 19 13.64 -1.73 0.09
C ILE A 19 12.40 -1.61 0.96
N ARG A 20 12.60 -1.56 2.27
CA ARG A 20 11.54 -1.24 3.22
C ARG A 20 11.58 0.25 3.52
N ILE A 21 10.44 0.93 3.41
CA ILE A 21 10.26 2.34 3.79
C ILE A 21 9.00 2.48 4.65
N GLY A 22 8.98 3.49 5.49
CA GLY A 22 8.00 3.69 6.55
C GLY A 22 8.58 3.33 7.92
N LYS A 23 7.79 3.44 8.96
CA LYS A 23 8.25 3.12 10.32
C LYS A 23 8.49 1.62 10.49
N ASP A 24 9.19 1.27 11.55
CA ASP A 24 9.29 -0.12 12.00
C ASP A 24 7.90 -0.66 12.36
N TYR A 25 7.67 -1.94 12.06
CA TYR A 25 6.40 -2.64 12.26
C TYR A 25 5.31 -2.12 11.31
N ASP A 26 4.11 -1.81 11.83
CA ASP A 26 2.96 -1.35 11.07
C ASP A 26 3.20 -0.01 10.39
N GLY A 27 2.74 0.15 9.13
CA GLY A 27 2.94 1.36 8.31
C GLY A 27 4.27 1.41 7.54
N GLY A 28 5.05 0.32 7.53
CA GLY A 28 6.23 0.19 6.68
C GLY A 28 6.04 -0.87 5.60
N TYR A 29 6.34 -0.54 4.35
CA TYR A 29 6.09 -1.39 3.18
C TYR A 29 7.37 -1.68 2.40
N LEU A 30 7.44 -2.88 1.80
CA LEU A 30 8.50 -3.23 0.85
C LEU A 30 8.09 -2.81 -0.55
N VAL A 31 8.91 -1.97 -1.16
CA VAL A 31 8.68 -1.44 -2.52
C VAL A 31 9.93 -1.49 -3.36
N ASN A 32 9.80 -1.46 -4.68
CA ASN A 32 10.94 -1.41 -5.59
C ASN A 32 11.53 0.02 -5.60
N LYS A 33 12.79 0.15 -5.18
CA LYS A 33 13.51 1.42 -5.13
C LYS A 33 13.57 2.13 -6.48
N SER A 34 13.73 1.39 -7.56
CA SER A 34 13.75 1.97 -8.91
C SER A 34 12.44 2.66 -9.27
N ASP A 35 11.30 2.20 -8.73
CA ASP A 35 10.01 2.85 -8.94
C ASP A 35 9.90 4.18 -8.23
N ILE A 36 10.47 4.29 -7.02
CA ILE A 36 10.57 5.55 -6.29
C ILE A 36 11.41 6.55 -7.08
N LEU A 37 12.59 6.13 -7.54
CA LEU A 37 13.55 7.02 -8.22
C LEU A 37 13.03 7.62 -9.54
N LYS A 38 12.13 6.92 -10.24
CA LYS A 38 11.53 7.42 -11.49
C LYS A 38 10.21 8.14 -11.30
N SER A 39 9.70 8.21 -10.06
CA SER A 39 8.41 8.85 -9.78
C SER A 39 8.48 10.37 -9.93
N GLU A 40 7.47 10.94 -10.58
CA GLU A 40 7.29 12.38 -10.71
C GLU A 40 6.45 12.96 -9.55
N CYS A 41 5.65 12.12 -8.90
CA CYS A 41 4.96 12.47 -7.66
C CYS A 41 4.61 11.21 -6.84
N LEU A 42 4.34 11.41 -5.56
CA LEU A 42 3.75 10.43 -4.65
C LEU A 42 2.28 10.78 -4.41
N LEU A 43 1.38 9.85 -4.75
CA LEU A 43 0.01 9.84 -4.26
C LEU A 43 -0.07 8.90 -3.07
N SER A 44 -0.47 9.41 -1.92
CA SER A 44 -0.64 8.64 -0.69
C SER A 44 -2.08 8.74 -0.22
N PHE A 45 -2.78 7.62 -0.19
CA PHE A 45 -4.15 7.49 0.31
C PHE A 45 -4.13 6.77 1.65
N GLY A 46 -4.66 7.42 2.68
CA GLY A 46 -4.52 7.01 4.08
C GLY A 46 -3.18 7.43 4.67
N ILE A 47 -3.18 8.51 5.44
CA ILE A 47 -1.99 9.04 6.12
C ILE A 47 -2.06 8.72 7.60
N ASN A 48 -3.26 8.84 8.17
CA ASN A 48 -3.53 8.73 9.60
C ASN A 48 -2.59 9.63 10.42
N ASP A 49 -2.05 9.15 11.53
CA ASP A 49 -1.12 9.86 12.42
C ASP A 49 0.36 9.55 12.15
N ASP A 50 0.66 8.89 11.02
CA ASP A 50 2.01 8.46 10.63
C ASP A 50 2.26 8.71 9.14
N TRP A 51 3.20 9.58 8.84
CA TRP A 51 3.67 9.87 7.46
C TRP A 51 5.13 9.49 7.26
N SER A 52 5.61 8.52 8.02
CA SER A 52 6.99 8.04 7.93
C SER A 52 7.32 7.40 6.57
N PHE A 53 6.32 6.75 5.93
CA PHE A 53 6.46 6.25 4.57
C PHE A 53 6.72 7.39 3.58
N GLU A 54 5.91 8.43 3.63
CA GLU A 54 6.01 9.60 2.77
C GLU A 54 7.32 10.35 3.00
N GLU A 55 7.73 10.50 4.25
CA GLU A 55 9.00 11.14 4.60
C GLU A 55 10.19 10.36 4.05
N GLN A 56 10.25 9.05 4.25
CA GLN A 56 11.34 8.21 3.73
C GLN A 56 11.32 8.12 2.20
N PHE A 57 10.14 8.08 1.58
CA PHE A 57 10.00 8.15 0.13
C PHE A 57 10.63 9.44 -0.42
N LEU A 58 10.28 10.60 0.17
CA LEU A 58 10.78 11.90 -0.26
C LEU A 58 12.26 12.10 0.03
N ASN A 59 12.82 11.42 1.01
CA ASN A 59 14.28 11.40 1.24
C ASN A 59 15.04 10.66 0.13
N ILE A 60 14.38 9.71 -0.57
CA ILE A 60 14.97 9.00 -1.72
C ILE A 60 14.73 9.79 -3.01
N ASN A 61 13.52 10.32 -3.20
CA ASN A 61 13.14 11.09 -4.38
C ASN A 61 12.27 12.29 -3.98
N ASN A 62 12.86 13.47 -3.93
CA ASN A 62 12.18 14.70 -3.54
C ASN A 62 11.23 15.20 -4.64
N CYS A 63 10.08 14.56 -4.78
CA CYS A 63 9.00 14.93 -5.70
C CYS A 63 7.79 15.49 -4.95
N PRO A 64 6.79 16.08 -5.64
CA PRO A 64 5.54 16.48 -5.01
C PRO A 64 4.82 15.32 -4.33
N LEU A 65 4.26 15.58 -3.14
CA LEU A 65 3.43 14.67 -2.38
C LEU A 65 1.99 15.20 -2.33
N TYR A 66 1.04 14.31 -2.60
CA TYR A 66 -0.39 14.55 -2.45
C TYR A 66 -0.97 13.45 -1.55
N GLY A 67 -1.09 13.75 -0.27
CA GLY A 67 -1.67 12.85 0.72
C GLY A 67 -3.15 13.13 0.93
N TYR A 68 -3.98 12.11 0.83
CA TYR A 68 -5.44 12.21 0.99
C TYR A 68 -5.88 11.44 2.22
N ASP A 69 -6.48 12.15 3.17
CA ASP A 69 -7.08 11.57 4.36
C ASP A 69 -8.03 12.58 5.01
N ASN A 70 -9.31 12.26 5.07
CA ASN A 70 -10.29 13.14 5.71
C ASN A 70 -10.34 12.97 7.23
N SER A 71 -9.84 11.88 7.78
CA SER A 71 -9.85 11.60 9.22
C SER A 71 -8.84 12.46 9.99
N VAL A 72 -7.80 12.94 9.30
CA VAL A 72 -6.72 13.72 9.90
C VAL A 72 -7.11 15.19 9.97
N ASP A 73 -7.60 15.62 11.10
CA ASP A 73 -7.95 17.03 11.36
C ASP A 73 -7.10 17.64 12.49
N ASP A 74 -7.27 18.95 12.67
CA ASP A 74 -6.52 19.69 13.68
C ASP A 74 -6.78 19.18 15.12
N GLU A 75 -7.98 18.67 15.39
CA GLU A 75 -8.35 18.16 16.72
C GLU A 75 -7.64 16.83 16.97
N MET A 76 -7.70 15.90 16.01
CA MET A 76 -6.98 14.64 16.08
C MET A 76 -5.48 14.85 16.24
N LEU A 77 -4.87 15.72 15.41
CA LEU A 77 -3.43 16.01 15.46
C LEU A 77 -2.99 16.60 16.80
N LYS A 78 -3.81 17.50 17.38
CA LYS A 78 -3.56 18.08 18.71
C LYS A 78 -3.71 17.06 19.82
N SER A 79 -4.73 16.20 19.74
CA SER A 79 -4.96 15.13 20.75
C SER A 79 -3.82 14.14 20.81
N LYS A 80 -3.17 13.88 19.67
CA LYS A 80 -1.99 13.00 19.56
C LYS A 80 -0.65 13.72 19.78
N GLY A 81 -0.67 15.05 19.94
CA GLY A 81 0.55 15.86 20.17
C GLY A 81 1.47 15.99 18.95
N ILE A 82 0.94 15.75 17.73
CA ILE A 82 1.71 15.75 16.47
C ILE A 82 1.34 16.93 15.53
N TYR A 83 0.53 17.87 16.01
CA TYR A 83 0.05 18.99 15.20
C TYR A 83 1.18 19.81 14.57
N GLU A 84 2.20 20.18 15.35
CA GLU A 84 3.30 21.01 14.85
C GLU A 84 4.18 20.26 13.85
N SER A 85 4.47 18.98 14.10
CA SER A 85 5.26 18.15 13.18
C SER A 85 4.51 17.94 11.86
N HIS A 86 3.20 17.72 11.90
CA HIS A 86 2.37 17.65 10.70
C HIS A 86 2.43 18.94 9.87
N LYS A 87 2.24 20.11 10.53
CA LYS A 87 2.31 21.41 9.85
C LYS A 87 3.69 21.72 9.27
N GLN A 88 4.76 21.26 9.92
CA GLN A 88 6.12 21.39 9.39
C GLN A 88 6.37 20.48 8.20
N PHE A 89 5.85 19.26 8.21
CA PHE A 89 6.06 18.31 7.12
C PHE A 89 5.23 18.67 5.88
N PHE A 90 3.93 18.92 6.05
CA PHE A 90 3.02 19.23 4.93
C PHE A 90 3.07 20.70 4.54
N THR A 91 4.15 21.09 3.84
CA THR A 91 4.41 22.45 3.34
C THR A 91 4.88 22.43 1.89
N GLY A 92 4.64 23.52 1.16
CA GLY A 92 5.10 23.68 -0.21
C GLY A 92 4.53 22.63 -1.18
N THR A 93 5.38 21.77 -1.71
CA THR A 93 4.96 20.69 -2.62
C THR A 93 4.43 19.45 -1.92
N LYS A 94 4.46 19.42 -0.59
CA LYS A 94 3.90 18.36 0.23
C LYS A 94 2.53 18.80 0.74
N GLN A 95 1.47 18.22 0.21
CA GLN A 95 0.10 18.60 0.50
C GLN A 95 -0.64 17.49 1.23
N HIS A 96 -1.29 17.83 2.34
CA HIS A 96 -2.33 17.01 2.94
C HIS A 96 -3.70 17.58 2.52
N ILE A 97 -4.48 16.75 1.85
CA ILE A 97 -5.80 17.08 1.32
C ILE A 97 -6.83 16.32 2.15
N ARG A 98 -7.64 17.05 2.92
CA ARG A 98 -8.67 16.47 3.80
C ARG A 98 -9.86 15.99 3.00
N LYS A 99 -9.65 14.91 2.24
CA LYS A 99 -10.69 14.20 1.49
C LYS A 99 -10.40 12.70 1.51
N ASN A 100 -11.46 11.91 1.58
CA ASN A 100 -11.40 10.48 1.29
C ASN A 100 -11.33 10.26 -0.22
N ILE A 101 -10.75 9.16 -0.64
CA ILE A 101 -10.85 8.68 -2.01
C ILE A 101 -12.06 7.75 -2.10
N GLY A 102 -12.98 8.03 -3.01
CA GLY A 102 -14.21 7.28 -3.14
C GLY A 102 -14.88 7.46 -4.51
N LYS A 103 -16.20 7.36 -4.51
CA LYS A 103 -17.02 7.32 -5.76
C LYS A 103 -17.59 8.68 -6.17
N LYS A 104 -17.47 9.72 -5.33
CA LYS A 104 -18.16 11.00 -5.53
C LYS A 104 -17.22 12.17 -5.27
N ASN A 105 -17.57 13.31 -5.85
CA ASN A 105 -16.96 14.58 -5.48
C ASN A 105 -17.87 15.32 -4.53
N THR A 106 -17.41 15.51 -3.30
CA THR A 106 -18.06 16.27 -2.23
C THR A 106 -17.03 17.15 -1.52
N ASP A 107 -17.44 17.81 -0.46
CA ASP A 107 -16.50 18.59 0.36
C ASP A 107 -15.47 17.71 1.06
N VAL A 108 -15.82 16.44 1.37
CA VAL A 108 -14.99 15.49 2.14
C VAL A 108 -14.55 14.26 1.36
N GLU A 109 -14.92 14.13 0.08
CA GLU A 109 -14.61 12.99 -0.78
C GLU A 109 -14.24 13.47 -2.19
N THR A 110 -13.34 12.77 -2.86
CA THR A 110 -13.00 13.00 -4.27
C THR A 110 -12.82 11.67 -4.99
N THR A 111 -13.01 11.65 -6.30
CA THR A 111 -12.83 10.44 -7.09
C THR A 111 -11.37 10.20 -7.41
N PHE A 112 -10.99 8.92 -7.49
CA PHE A 112 -9.65 8.52 -7.93
C PHE A 112 -9.30 9.11 -9.30
N VAL A 113 -10.23 9.07 -10.24
CA VAL A 113 -10.03 9.56 -11.63
C VAL A 113 -9.69 11.04 -11.64
N ASP A 114 -10.38 11.88 -10.85
CA ASP A 114 -10.08 13.31 -10.80
C ASP A 114 -8.72 13.59 -10.19
N VAL A 115 -8.32 12.81 -9.18
CA VAL A 115 -7.00 12.94 -8.57
C VAL A 115 -5.89 12.59 -9.57
N VAL A 116 -5.99 11.46 -10.26
CA VAL A 116 -4.94 10.95 -11.15
C VAL A 116 -4.82 11.78 -12.44
N LYS A 117 -5.96 12.26 -12.96
CA LYS A 117 -6.02 13.03 -14.22
C LYS A 117 -5.09 14.26 -14.25
N GLU A 118 -4.86 14.87 -13.09
CA GLU A 118 -4.06 16.10 -12.96
C GLU A 118 -2.57 15.83 -12.70
N LYS A 119 -2.13 14.58 -12.48
CA LYS A 119 -0.79 14.29 -11.96
C LYS A 119 0.24 13.83 -13.01
N GLY A 120 -0.19 13.60 -14.26
CA GLY A 120 0.73 13.24 -15.35
C GLY A 120 1.10 11.75 -15.35
N GLN A 121 2.39 11.46 -15.42
CA GLN A 121 2.95 10.09 -15.55
C GLN A 121 3.89 9.77 -14.39
N ASN A 122 4.33 8.53 -14.31
CA ASN A 122 5.29 8.07 -13.30
C ASN A 122 4.85 8.38 -11.85
N ILE A 123 3.58 8.17 -11.56
CA ILE A 123 3.01 8.34 -10.22
C ILE A 123 3.38 7.14 -9.37
N PHE A 124 3.89 7.33 -8.16
CA PHE A 124 3.90 6.26 -7.17
C PHE A 124 2.62 6.34 -6.35
N LEU A 125 1.91 5.21 -6.23
CA LEU A 125 0.67 5.12 -5.46
C LEU A 125 0.89 4.30 -4.18
N LYS A 126 0.65 4.89 -3.01
CA LYS A 126 0.37 4.18 -1.76
C LYS A 126 -1.14 4.24 -1.50
N CYS A 127 -1.74 3.12 -1.19
CA CYS A 127 -3.17 3.03 -0.90
C CYS A 127 -3.41 2.12 0.31
N ASP A 128 -3.83 2.75 1.39
CA ASP A 128 -4.18 2.12 2.66
C ASP A 128 -5.36 2.91 3.24
N ILE A 129 -6.59 2.54 2.89
CA ILE A 129 -7.83 3.30 3.13
C ILE A 129 -8.93 2.48 3.80
N GLU A 130 -8.50 1.53 4.64
CA GLU A 130 -9.35 0.86 5.62
C GLU A 130 -10.63 0.22 5.03
N GLY A 131 -10.48 -0.47 3.89
CA GLY A 131 -11.55 -1.24 3.23
C GLY A 131 -12.23 -0.53 2.07
N SER A 132 -11.85 0.70 1.74
CA SER A 132 -12.35 1.44 0.56
C SER A 132 -11.53 1.19 -0.72
N GLU A 133 -10.46 0.39 -0.67
CA GLU A 133 -9.58 0.05 -1.81
C GLU A 133 -10.39 -0.52 -2.97
N TYR A 134 -11.40 -1.34 -2.66
CA TYR A 134 -12.24 -2.03 -3.64
C TYR A 134 -13.05 -1.08 -4.53
N ASP A 135 -13.31 0.12 -4.06
CA ASP A 135 -14.08 1.13 -4.79
C ASP A 135 -13.29 1.74 -5.95
N ILE A 136 -11.95 1.62 -5.95
CA ILE A 136 -11.06 2.26 -6.92
C ILE A 136 -10.24 1.27 -7.76
N LEU A 137 -10.34 -0.05 -7.53
CA LEU A 137 -9.50 -1.05 -8.22
C LEU A 137 -9.62 -0.98 -9.75
N ASN A 138 -10.84 -0.83 -10.27
CA ASN A 138 -11.05 -0.71 -11.72
C ASN A 138 -10.40 0.54 -12.30
N ASP A 139 -10.44 1.65 -11.58
CA ASP A 139 -9.81 2.90 -12.00
C ASP A 139 -8.28 2.77 -11.99
N ILE A 140 -7.70 2.09 -10.99
CA ILE A 140 -6.27 1.79 -10.96
C ILE A 140 -5.87 0.94 -12.18
N ILE A 141 -6.65 -0.09 -12.54
CA ILE A 141 -6.40 -0.92 -13.74
C ILE A 141 -6.40 -0.06 -15.01
N ILE A 142 -7.41 0.80 -15.18
CA ILE A 142 -7.54 1.67 -16.36
C ILE A 142 -6.35 2.63 -16.47
N HIS A 143 -5.87 3.16 -15.37
CA HIS A 143 -4.78 4.12 -15.29
C HIS A 143 -3.40 3.50 -15.03
N THR A 144 -3.27 2.17 -15.07
CA THR A 144 -2.06 1.43 -14.66
C THR A 144 -0.77 1.95 -15.31
N LYS A 145 -0.83 2.42 -16.56
CA LYS A 145 0.34 2.96 -17.29
C LYS A 145 0.87 4.29 -16.76
N GLN A 146 0.10 4.98 -15.93
CA GLN A 146 0.55 6.21 -15.29
C GLN A 146 1.38 5.96 -14.02
N PHE A 147 1.35 4.72 -13.48
CA PHE A 147 2.04 4.41 -12.24
C PHE A 147 3.44 3.85 -12.46
N SER A 148 4.41 4.41 -11.75
CA SER A 148 5.76 3.88 -11.64
C SER A 148 5.79 2.63 -10.76
N GLY A 149 5.07 2.64 -9.65
CA GLY A 149 4.89 1.56 -8.70
C GLY A 149 3.63 1.78 -7.88
N ILE A 150 3.13 0.71 -7.28
CA ILE A 150 1.91 0.72 -6.47
C ILE A 150 2.17 -0.12 -5.23
N VAL A 151 1.76 0.35 -4.06
CA VAL A 151 1.59 -0.46 -2.85
C VAL A 151 0.17 -0.28 -2.32
N ILE A 152 -0.50 -1.39 -2.06
CA ILE A 152 -1.89 -1.41 -1.56
C ILE A 152 -1.97 -2.34 -0.37
N GLU A 153 -2.58 -1.87 0.71
CA GLU A 153 -3.04 -2.69 1.81
C GLU A 153 -4.52 -3.04 1.58
N PHE A 154 -4.82 -4.33 1.42
CA PHE A 154 -6.18 -4.83 1.22
C PHE A 154 -6.76 -5.30 2.54
N HIS A 155 -7.89 -4.73 2.91
CA HIS A 155 -8.60 -5.05 4.15
C HIS A 155 -9.74 -6.05 3.91
N ASP A 156 -10.13 -6.76 4.98
CA ASP A 156 -11.26 -7.69 5.03
C ASP A 156 -11.20 -8.83 3.99
N ILE A 157 -10.01 -9.29 3.63
CA ILE A 157 -9.85 -10.38 2.63
C ILE A 157 -10.37 -11.74 3.11
N GLN A 158 -10.77 -11.87 4.37
CA GLN A 158 -11.54 -13.01 4.87
C GLN A 158 -12.97 -13.04 4.30
N ASP A 159 -13.48 -11.95 3.75
CA ASP A 159 -14.69 -11.89 2.96
C ASP A 159 -14.42 -12.42 1.54
N ASN A 160 -15.17 -13.44 1.12
CA ASN A 160 -14.97 -14.07 -0.18
C ASN A 160 -15.21 -13.12 -1.37
N PHE A 161 -16.09 -12.14 -1.23
CA PHE A 161 -16.31 -11.15 -2.28
C PHE A 161 -15.06 -10.25 -2.43
N LYS A 162 -14.55 -9.71 -1.32
CA LYS A 162 -13.36 -8.87 -1.31
C LYS A 162 -12.11 -9.63 -1.78
N LEU A 163 -11.95 -10.87 -1.36
CA LEU A 163 -10.87 -11.75 -1.84
C LEU A 163 -10.93 -11.95 -3.35
N ASN A 164 -12.12 -12.17 -3.91
CA ASN A 164 -12.30 -12.33 -5.36
C ASN A 164 -12.03 -11.02 -6.12
N GLU A 165 -12.45 -9.87 -5.60
CA GLU A 165 -12.15 -8.56 -6.18
C GLU A 165 -10.64 -8.29 -6.20
N MET A 166 -9.93 -8.54 -5.10
CA MET A 166 -8.47 -8.44 -5.03
C MET A 166 -7.80 -9.40 -6.05
N ALA A 167 -8.21 -10.66 -6.11
CA ALA A 167 -7.66 -11.63 -7.06
C ALA A 167 -7.91 -11.20 -8.52
N ASN A 168 -9.11 -10.72 -8.83
CA ASN A 168 -9.44 -10.16 -10.14
C ASN A 168 -8.58 -8.94 -10.48
N PHE A 169 -8.38 -8.03 -9.54
CA PHE A 169 -7.48 -6.89 -9.68
C PHE A 169 -6.05 -7.34 -10.03
N VAL A 170 -5.46 -8.22 -9.23
CA VAL A 170 -4.09 -8.74 -9.48
C VAL A 170 -3.97 -9.41 -10.85
N SER A 171 -5.02 -10.12 -11.29
CA SER A 171 -5.01 -10.79 -12.59
C SER A 171 -5.07 -9.85 -13.79
N LYS A 172 -5.65 -8.64 -13.63
CA LYS A 172 -5.87 -7.67 -14.70
C LYS A 172 -4.87 -6.53 -14.70
N LEU A 173 -4.18 -6.30 -13.57
CA LEU A 173 -3.21 -5.24 -13.47
C LEU A 173 -2.00 -5.55 -14.36
N ASP A 174 -1.61 -4.63 -15.21
CA ASP A 174 -0.46 -4.79 -16.14
C ASP A 174 0.90 -4.69 -15.42
N GLN A 175 0.92 -4.28 -14.16
CA GLN A 175 2.13 -4.26 -13.33
C GLN A 175 2.40 -5.62 -12.68
N LYS A 176 3.67 -5.89 -12.37
CA LYS A 176 4.10 -7.15 -11.77
C LYS A 176 4.08 -7.08 -10.25
N LEU A 177 3.43 -8.03 -9.62
CA LEU A 177 3.48 -8.22 -8.16
C LEU A 177 4.92 -8.61 -7.77
N VAL A 178 5.54 -7.85 -6.87
CA VAL A 178 6.94 -8.06 -6.44
C VAL A 178 7.07 -8.34 -4.95
N HIS A 179 6.04 -8.04 -4.18
CA HIS A 179 6.03 -8.33 -2.75
C HIS A 179 4.62 -8.64 -2.26
N VAL A 180 4.56 -9.54 -1.29
CA VAL A 180 3.36 -9.92 -0.54
C VAL A 180 3.72 -10.03 0.93
N HIS A 181 3.02 -9.33 1.79
CA HIS A 181 3.13 -9.43 3.23
C HIS A 181 1.75 -9.58 3.86
N ILE A 182 1.64 -10.37 4.92
CA ILE A 182 0.39 -10.55 5.67
C ILE A 182 0.48 -9.74 6.94
N ASN A 183 -0.43 -8.79 7.10
CA ASN A 183 -0.55 -8.04 8.34
C ASN A 183 -1.03 -8.99 9.46
N ASN A 184 -0.18 -9.19 10.46
CA ASN A 184 -0.42 -10.13 11.54
C ASN A 184 -1.27 -9.56 12.69
N TYR A 185 -1.85 -8.36 12.54
CA TYR A 185 -2.80 -7.80 13.50
C TYR A 185 -4.12 -8.55 13.52
N SER A 186 -4.59 -9.02 12.35
CA SER A 186 -5.91 -9.63 12.25
C SER A 186 -5.94 -10.84 11.31
N TYR A 187 -6.54 -11.94 11.79
CA TYR A 187 -6.74 -13.16 11.02
C TYR A 187 -7.87 -14.00 11.64
N LEU A 188 -8.50 -14.83 10.81
CA LEU A 188 -9.42 -15.86 11.26
C LEU A 188 -8.69 -17.20 11.36
N GLN A 189 -8.83 -17.90 12.48
CA GLN A 189 -8.40 -19.28 12.61
C GLN A 189 -9.57 -20.20 12.25
N ILE A 190 -9.42 -20.97 11.17
CA ILE A 190 -10.45 -21.91 10.68
C ILE A 190 -10.28 -23.28 11.35
N SER A 191 -9.03 -23.72 11.54
CA SER A 191 -8.67 -24.96 12.21
C SER A 191 -7.34 -24.79 12.95
N GLU A 192 -6.83 -25.85 13.61
CA GLU A 192 -5.53 -25.80 14.29
C GLU A 192 -4.36 -25.39 13.40
N GLN A 193 -4.47 -25.62 12.07
CA GLN A 193 -3.39 -25.37 11.10
C GLN A 193 -3.80 -24.44 9.96
N GLU A 194 -5.04 -24.00 9.90
CA GLU A 194 -5.56 -23.20 8.79
C GLU A 194 -5.96 -21.81 9.28
N TYR A 195 -5.39 -20.80 8.64
CA TYR A 195 -5.59 -19.39 8.95
C TYR A 195 -5.93 -18.61 7.67
N ILE A 196 -6.84 -17.67 7.79
CA ILE A 196 -7.19 -16.70 6.74
C ILE A 196 -6.80 -15.31 7.26
N PRO A 197 -5.91 -14.59 6.59
CA PRO A 197 -5.58 -13.23 6.97
C PRO A 197 -6.76 -12.30 6.73
N SER A 198 -6.88 -11.25 7.52
CA SER A 198 -7.87 -10.18 7.29
C SER A 198 -7.29 -9.06 6.45
N VAL A 199 -5.96 -8.86 6.52
CA VAL A 199 -5.26 -7.78 5.84
C VAL A 199 -4.01 -8.32 5.14
N ILE A 200 -3.76 -7.84 3.91
CA ILE A 200 -2.61 -8.22 3.10
C ILE A 200 -2.06 -7.01 2.36
N GLU A 201 -0.75 -6.85 2.38
CA GLU A 201 0.00 -5.82 1.67
C GLU A 201 0.54 -6.37 0.36
N LEU A 202 0.26 -5.70 -0.74
CA LEU A 202 0.73 -6.07 -2.08
C LEU A 202 1.49 -4.92 -2.71
N SER A 203 2.72 -5.18 -3.20
CA SER A 203 3.52 -4.20 -3.92
C SER A 203 3.73 -4.60 -5.37
N PHE A 204 3.50 -3.66 -6.26
CA PHE A 204 3.59 -3.85 -7.71
C PHE A 204 4.60 -2.88 -8.33
N THR A 205 5.22 -3.31 -9.42
CA THR A 205 6.17 -2.51 -10.20
C THR A 205 5.82 -2.48 -11.67
N SER A 206 6.10 -1.37 -12.33
CA SER A 206 6.04 -1.26 -13.79
C SER A 206 7.27 -1.81 -14.50
N SER A 207 8.27 -2.34 -13.78
CA SER A 207 9.46 -2.94 -14.37
C SER A 207 9.13 -4.24 -15.10
N GLU A 208 9.54 -4.36 -16.37
CA GLU A 208 9.28 -5.54 -17.20
C GLU A 208 10.34 -6.65 -17.03
N ASN A 209 11.54 -6.31 -16.51
CA ASN A 209 12.68 -7.23 -16.47
C ASN A 209 12.75 -8.04 -15.17
N LEU A 210 11.64 -8.64 -14.77
CA LEU A 210 11.56 -9.47 -13.57
C LEU A 210 11.57 -10.96 -13.89
N LYS A 211 12.10 -11.77 -12.98
CA LYS A 211 12.18 -13.21 -13.10
C LYS A 211 11.38 -13.89 -11.99
N LEU A 212 10.58 -14.89 -12.34
CA LEU A 212 10.07 -15.81 -11.33
C LEU A 212 11.24 -16.62 -10.75
N LYS A 213 11.49 -16.48 -9.47
CA LYS A 213 12.42 -17.37 -8.72
C LYS A 213 11.61 -18.45 -8.02
N LYS A 214 12.06 -19.70 -8.16
CA LYS A 214 11.40 -20.86 -7.53
C LYS A 214 11.50 -20.90 -6.00
N HIS A 215 12.39 -20.13 -5.40
CA HIS A 215 12.64 -20.11 -3.95
C HIS A 215 12.74 -18.67 -3.47
N ILE A 216 11.58 -18.06 -3.24
CA ILE A 216 11.46 -16.83 -2.42
C ILE A 216 10.87 -17.30 -1.10
N THR A 217 11.51 -16.97 0.00
CA THR A 217 11.00 -17.24 1.34
C THR A 217 10.13 -16.08 1.79
N PHE A 218 9.04 -16.38 2.47
CA PHE A 218 8.16 -15.41 3.08
C PHE A 218 7.99 -15.76 4.56
N PRO A 219 8.07 -14.78 5.46
CA PRO A 219 8.32 -13.36 5.16
C PRO A 219 9.68 -13.14 4.49
N ASN A 220 9.81 -12.03 3.73
CA ASN A 220 11.09 -11.58 3.18
C ASN A 220 12.01 -11.17 4.34
N SER A 221 13.32 -11.24 4.16
CA SER A 221 14.29 -10.84 5.20
C SER A 221 14.24 -9.35 5.57
N LEU A 222 13.55 -8.52 4.76
CA LEU A 222 13.32 -7.10 5.02
C LEU A 222 11.95 -6.84 5.68
N ASP A 223 11.07 -7.85 5.75
CA ASP A 223 9.77 -7.71 6.42
C ASP A 223 9.94 -7.53 7.92
N MET A 224 8.99 -6.85 8.50
CA MET A 224 8.78 -6.75 9.93
C MET A 224 7.31 -7.06 10.24
N PRO A 225 7.01 -7.78 11.33
CA PRO A 225 5.63 -8.04 11.71
C PRO A 225 4.92 -6.71 12.01
N ASN A 226 3.71 -6.51 11.50
CA ASN A 226 2.93 -5.32 11.84
C ASN A 226 2.66 -5.27 13.36
N CYS A 227 2.23 -6.38 13.96
CA CYS A 227 2.09 -6.53 15.40
C CYS A 227 3.32 -7.22 16.01
N ARG A 228 4.10 -6.47 16.78
CA ARG A 228 5.34 -6.93 17.42
C ARG A 228 5.15 -8.11 18.38
N GLU A 229 4.01 -8.17 19.05
CA GLU A 229 3.71 -9.19 20.04
C GLU A 229 3.18 -10.50 19.44
N ARG A 230 2.99 -10.55 18.11
CA ARG A 230 2.47 -11.72 17.40
C ARG A 230 3.51 -12.32 16.47
N GLU A 231 3.44 -13.63 16.31
CA GLU A 231 4.29 -14.34 15.35
C GLU A 231 3.93 -13.93 13.91
N GLU A 232 4.96 -13.85 13.11
CA GLU A 232 4.88 -13.63 11.66
C GLU A 232 4.31 -14.88 10.96
N PHE A 233 3.71 -14.69 9.79
CA PHE A 233 3.19 -15.79 8.98
C PHE A 233 4.21 -16.26 7.94
N THR A 234 4.33 -17.57 7.81
CA THR A 234 4.98 -18.17 6.63
C THR A 234 3.96 -18.28 5.50
N ILE A 235 4.29 -17.78 4.31
CA ILE A 235 3.42 -17.83 3.13
C ILE A 235 3.92 -18.95 2.20
N VAL A 236 2.97 -19.76 1.70
CA VAL A 236 3.19 -20.77 0.64
C VAL A 236 2.16 -20.55 -0.48
N PHE A 237 2.55 -20.85 -1.75
CA PHE A 237 1.73 -20.65 -2.94
C PHE A 237 1.41 -21.95 -3.67
#